data_4adb37c4e38810738462425c6bdde873
#
_entry.id   4adb37c4e38810738462425c6bdde873
#
_cell.length_a   1.000
_cell.length_b   1.000
_cell.length_c   1.000
_cell.angle_alpha   90.00
_cell.angle_beta   90.00
_cell.angle_gamma   90.00
#
_symmetry.space_group_name_H-M   'P 1'
#
loop_
_entity.id
_entity.type
_entity.pdbx_description
1 polymer ?
#
loop_
_entity_poly.entity_id
_entity_poly.type
_entity_poly.pdbx_seq_one_letter_code
_entity_poly.pdbx_strand_id
1 'polypeptide(L)'
;DAERRGDTAMSAKNVILITGSDLADAALGMLEDYELVFAGRQPTEAQLIALCQQHNPVAILVRYGHITAAVMDAAPALKVIAKHGSGIDVIDVEAAAARGILVRAATGANAAAVSEHTWALILACAKSVIPLDRRLREGHWDKSTHKSLELEGRTLGLIGLGAIGSRVAKIACAFGMKVLAYDPYAKAVPPECERVAELSELLMQADVLSLHCPLTQQNRGMINAATLAQCKPGAILVNTARGGLIDDAALAAALKAGTLRWAALDSFNSEPLTTPHIWQAIDNVILSPHVGGVSDASYVKMGTAAAANILQVLQELAQTETTY
;
A
#
# COMPACT_ATOMS: atom_id res chain seq x y z
N ASP A 1 19.83 44.21 46.53
CA ASP A 1 18.67 43.64 45.80
C ASP A 1 19.14 43.20 44.40
N ALA A 2 19.49 41.88 44.34
CA ALA A 2 19.87 41.25 43.10
C ALA A 2 18.71 40.35 42.64
N GLU A 3 18.01 40.81 41.61
CA GLU A 3 17.03 40.02 40.90
C GLU A 3 17.72 38.77 40.28
N ARG A 4 17.43 37.61 40.85
CA ARG A 4 17.69 36.33 40.21
C ARG A 4 16.71 36.20 39.03
N ARG A 5 17.14 36.52 37.85
CA ARG A 5 16.49 36.05 36.62
C ARG A 5 16.76 34.57 36.52
N GLY A 6 15.74 33.77 36.81
CA GLY A 6 15.75 32.35 36.54
C GLY A 6 15.74 32.15 35.04
N ASP A 7 16.90 31.84 34.49
CA ASP A 7 17.03 31.20 33.18
C ASP A 7 16.46 29.78 33.31
N THR A 8 15.18 29.62 33.03
CA THR A 8 14.61 28.31 32.69
C THR A 8 15.22 27.93 31.35
N ALA A 9 16.35 27.21 31.39
CA ALA A 9 16.86 26.52 30.21
C ALA A 9 15.73 25.66 29.65
N MET A 10 15.15 26.06 28.53
CA MET A 10 14.20 25.23 27.80
C MET A 10 14.91 23.91 27.48
N SER A 11 14.47 22.83 28.10
CA SER A 11 14.97 21.48 27.77
C SER A 11 14.81 21.29 26.26
N ALA A 12 15.90 20.93 25.59
CA ALA A 12 15.86 20.68 24.15
C ALA A 12 14.79 19.62 23.84
N LYS A 13 13.88 19.92 22.92
CA LYS A 13 12.85 18.98 22.52
C LYS A 13 13.46 17.75 21.88
N ASN A 14 12.88 16.58 22.13
CA ASN A 14 13.23 15.37 21.42
C ASN A 14 12.85 15.52 19.92
N VAL A 15 13.67 14.94 19.06
CA VAL A 15 13.52 15.06 17.61
C VAL A 15 12.74 13.87 17.06
N ILE A 16 11.80 14.15 16.14
CA ILE A 16 11.16 13.17 15.26
C ILE A 16 11.60 13.47 13.83
N LEU A 17 12.19 12.49 13.17
CA LEU A 17 12.54 12.57 11.76
C LEU A 17 11.35 12.09 10.91
N ILE A 18 10.90 12.93 9.98
CA ILE A 18 9.83 12.59 9.01
C ILE A 18 10.48 12.41 7.64
N THR A 19 10.37 11.21 7.07
CA THR A 19 10.95 10.91 5.76
C THR A 19 10.02 11.34 4.62
N GLY A 20 9.74 12.61 4.59
CA GLY A 20 8.89 13.30 3.63
C GLY A 20 9.12 14.80 3.69
N SER A 21 8.44 15.56 2.84
CA SER A 21 8.51 17.03 2.80
C SER A 21 7.40 17.70 3.60
N ASP A 22 6.38 16.95 3.97
CA ASP A 22 5.17 17.45 4.64
C ASP A 22 4.49 16.36 5.46
N LEU A 23 3.55 16.76 6.29
CA LEU A 23 2.66 15.90 7.06
C LEU A 23 1.32 16.64 7.23
N ALA A 24 0.21 15.90 7.39
CA ALA A 24 -1.09 16.50 7.62
C ALA A 24 -1.11 17.39 8.88
N ASP A 25 -1.77 18.55 8.82
CA ASP A 25 -1.82 19.51 9.92
C ASP A 25 -2.31 18.89 11.24
N ALA A 26 -3.29 18.00 11.17
CA ALA A 26 -3.78 17.28 12.34
C ALA A 26 -2.70 16.43 13.00
N ALA A 27 -1.82 15.79 12.21
CA ALA A 27 -0.69 15.02 12.73
C ALA A 27 0.41 15.93 13.27
N LEU A 28 0.70 17.05 12.62
CA LEU A 28 1.62 18.08 13.11
C LEU A 28 1.20 18.60 14.49
N GLY A 29 -0.10 18.89 14.66
CA GLY A 29 -0.65 19.31 15.96
C GLY A 29 -0.48 18.28 17.07
N MET A 30 -0.54 16.98 16.75
CA MET A 30 -0.28 15.91 17.72
C MET A 30 1.17 15.85 18.19
N LEU A 31 2.11 16.31 17.36
CA LEU A 31 3.56 16.23 17.60
C LEU A 31 4.19 17.57 18.00
N GLU A 32 3.41 18.56 18.44
CA GLU A 32 3.86 19.93 18.76
C GLU A 32 4.92 20.00 19.87
N ASP A 33 4.96 19.00 20.75
CA ASP A 33 5.95 18.91 21.83
C ASP A 33 7.33 18.43 21.36
N TYR A 34 7.45 18.02 20.10
CA TYR A 34 8.69 17.52 19.50
C TYR A 34 9.26 18.51 18.50
N GLU A 35 10.57 18.42 18.27
CA GLU A 35 11.22 19.07 17.13
C GLU A 35 11.06 18.15 15.91
N LEU A 36 10.49 18.68 14.82
CA LEU A 36 10.25 17.92 13.59
C LEU A 36 11.30 18.27 12.54
N VAL A 37 11.97 17.23 12.03
CA VAL A 37 12.95 17.35 10.96
C VAL A 37 12.44 16.61 9.73
N PHE A 38 12.36 17.28 8.59
CA PHE A 38 11.86 16.73 7.33
C PHE A 38 13.01 16.37 6.40
N ALA A 39 13.03 15.13 5.92
CA ALA A 39 14.08 14.62 5.04
C ALA A 39 13.88 14.93 3.55
N GLY A 40 12.74 15.53 3.17
CA GLY A 40 12.40 15.78 1.77
C GLY A 40 11.65 14.62 1.10
N ARG A 41 11.30 14.81 -0.19
CA ARG A 41 10.36 13.93 -0.91
C ARG A 41 10.90 12.53 -1.21
N GLN A 42 12.17 12.41 -1.49
CA GLN A 42 12.81 11.15 -1.88
C GLN A 42 14.21 11.05 -1.24
N PRO A 43 14.28 10.90 0.09
CA PRO A 43 15.55 10.83 0.77
C PRO A 43 16.30 9.56 0.40
N THR A 44 17.58 9.70 0.10
CA THR A 44 18.51 8.56 -0.05
C THR A 44 18.88 8.00 1.31
N GLU A 45 19.39 6.76 1.35
CA GLU A 45 19.92 6.17 2.58
C GLU A 45 21.03 7.05 3.21
N ALA A 46 21.93 7.57 2.39
CA ALA A 46 23.01 8.44 2.86
C ALA A 46 22.48 9.73 3.50
N GLN A 47 21.44 10.34 2.92
CA GLN A 47 20.78 11.52 3.49
C GLN A 47 20.09 11.20 4.83
N LEU A 48 19.42 10.05 4.92
CA LEU A 48 18.79 9.61 6.16
C LEU A 48 19.82 9.34 7.25
N ILE A 49 20.96 8.69 6.93
CA ILE A 49 22.06 8.48 7.86
C ILE A 49 22.61 9.82 8.37
N ALA A 50 22.86 10.78 7.48
CA ALA A 50 23.37 12.09 7.84
C ALA A 50 22.42 12.85 8.78
N LEU A 51 21.11 12.85 8.50
CA LEU A 51 20.08 13.46 9.35
C LEU A 51 19.97 12.78 10.72
N CYS A 52 20.05 11.45 10.76
CA CYS A 52 20.07 10.69 12.02
C CYS A 52 21.30 11.02 12.86
N GLN A 53 22.47 11.11 12.26
CA GLN A 53 23.71 11.51 12.95
C GLN A 53 23.64 12.93 13.50
N GLN A 54 23.08 13.84 12.73
CA GLN A 54 22.98 15.26 13.10
C GLN A 54 21.96 15.51 14.21
N HIS A 55 20.80 14.85 14.14
CA HIS A 55 19.64 15.16 15.00
C HIS A 55 19.32 14.11 16.05
N ASN A 56 19.88 12.91 15.94
CA ASN A 56 19.64 11.77 16.84
C ASN A 56 18.16 11.59 17.27
N PRO A 57 17.27 11.34 16.31
CA PRO A 57 15.83 11.29 16.55
C PRO A 57 15.44 10.13 17.48
N VAL A 58 14.42 10.36 18.33
CA VAL A 58 13.80 9.31 19.16
C VAL A 58 12.78 8.49 18.38
N ALA A 59 12.27 9.04 17.29
CA ALA A 59 11.29 8.38 16.41
C ALA A 59 11.55 8.77 14.94
N ILE A 60 11.21 7.85 14.03
CA ILE A 60 11.15 8.11 12.60
C ILE A 60 9.73 7.83 12.12
N LEU A 61 9.09 8.82 11.49
CA LEU A 61 7.82 8.67 10.78
C LEU A 61 8.15 8.48 9.30
N VAL A 62 7.86 7.27 8.78
CA VAL A 62 8.30 6.84 7.45
C VAL A 62 7.22 7.06 6.42
N ARG A 63 7.49 7.94 5.44
CA ARG A 63 6.70 8.09 4.23
C ARG A 63 7.43 7.50 3.02
N TYR A 64 8.67 7.91 2.80
CA TYR A 64 9.52 7.52 1.67
C TYR A 64 10.90 7.06 2.14
N GLY A 65 11.64 6.42 1.24
CA GLY A 65 12.97 5.90 1.53
C GLY A 65 12.95 4.58 2.30
N HIS A 66 14.12 4.00 2.45
CA HIS A 66 14.32 2.73 3.15
C HIS A 66 14.98 2.97 4.51
N ILE A 67 14.43 2.37 5.55
CA ILE A 67 15.00 2.40 6.89
C ILE A 67 15.78 1.11 7.13
N THR A 68 17.05 1.18 6.84
CA THR A 68 18.01 0.07 6.95
C THR A 68 18.65 0.01 8.34
N ALA A 69 19.38 -1.07 8.61
CA ALA A 69 20.21 -1.18 9.83
C ALA A 69 21.16 0.01 9.98
N ALA A 70 21.77 0.47 8.89
CA ALA A 70 22.70 1.60 8.90
C ALA A 70 22.01 2.92 9.31
N VAL A 71 20.78 3.15 8.86
CA VAL A 71 19.98 4.31 9.31
C VAL A 71 19.68 4.23 10.79
N MET A 72 19.30 3.06 11.28
CA MET A 72 19.02 2.84 12.71
C MET A 72 20.24 3.04 13.58
N ASP A 73 21.40 2.54 13.15
CA ASP A 73 22.67 2.70 13.89
C ASP A 73 23.14 4.17 13.95
N ALA A 74 22.74 4.99 13.00
CA ALA A 74 23.03 6.42 12.98
C ALA A 74 22.21 7.24 14.01
N ALA A 75 21.17 6.65 14.61
CA ALA A 75 20.28 7.29 15.59
C ALA A 75 20.24 6.47 16.90
N PRO A 76 21.23 6.59 17.79
CA PRO A 76 21.28 5.82 19.05
C PRO A 76 20.07 6.04 19.97
N ALA A 77 19.41 7.20 19.89
CA ALA A 77 18.20 7.50 20.67
C ALA A 77 16.91 6.89 20.10
N LEU A 78 16.94 6.28 18.93
CA LEU A 78 15.76 5.78 18.22
C LEU A 78 15.07 4.67 18.99
N LYS A 79 13.77 4.85 19.25
CA LYS A 79 12.90 3.93 20.00
C LYS A 79 11.79 3.34 19.15
N VAL A 80 11.27 4.10 18.17
CA VAL A 80 10.12 3.72 17.36
C VAL A 80 10.25 4.20 15.94
N ILE A 81 9.82 3.34 15.02
CA ILE A 81 9.65 3.64 13.60
C ILE A 81 8.18 3.44 13.27
N ALA A 82 7.47 4.50 12.88
CA ALA A 82 6.06 4.47 12.53
C ALA A 82 5.88 4.72 11.03
N LYS A 83 5.19 3.79 10.37
CA LYS A 83 4.90 3.89 8.92
C LYS A 83 3.65 4.72 8.69
N HIS A 84 3.76 5.70 7.80
CA HIS A 84 2.65 6.44 7.21
C HIS A 84 1.98 5.57 6.13
N GLY A 85 1.27 4.54 6.55
CA GLY A 85 0.67 3.53 5.70
C GLY A 85 0.66 2.15 6.33
N SER A 86 0.12 1.16 5.63
CA SER A 86 -0.03 -0.21 6.12
C SER A 86 1.17 -1.11 5.81
N GLY A 87 1.88 -0.86 4.72
CA GLY A 87 3.00 -1.70 4.27
C GLY A 87 4.32 -1.26 4.89
N ILE A 88 5.04 -2.20 5.50
CA ILE A 88 6.34 -1.97 6.17
C ILE A 88 7.53 -2.53 5.39
N ASP A 89 7.35 -2.84 4.11
CA ASP A 89 8.39 -3.43 3.24
C ASP A 89 9.66 -2.58 3.14
N VAL A 90 9.56 -1.29 3.37
CA VAL A 90 10.70 -0.34 3.33
C VAL A 90 11.45 -0.24 4.64
N ILE A 91 11.04 -0.98 5.67
CA ILE A 91 11.66 -0.99 7.00
C ILE A 91 12.29 -2.36 7.24
N ASP A 92 13.56 -2.40 7.60
CA ASP A 92 14.24 -3.62 8.04
C ASP A 92 13.76 -3.98 9.47
N VAL A 93 12.69 -4.75 9.53
CA VAL A 93 12.02 -5.10 10.80
C VAL A 93 12.88 -6.01 11.67
N GLU A 94 13.71 -6.87 11.06
CA GLU A 94 14.64 -7.74 11.80
C GLU A 94 15.75 -6.91 12.44
N ALA A 95 16.32 -5.97 11.70
CA ALA A 95 17.31 -5.03 12.23
C ALA A 95 16.74 -4.16 13.35
N ALA A 96 15.49 -3.71 13.23
CA ALA A 96 14.80 -2.96 14.29
C ALA A 96 14.61 -3.80 15.56
N ALA A 97 14.13 -5.03 15.41
CA ALA A 97 13.93 -5.95 16.54
C ALA A 97 15.23 -6.25 17.26
N ALA A 98 16.33 -6.50 16.53
CA ALA A 98 17.66 -6.74 17.10
C ALA A 98 18.20 -5.55 17.92
N ARG A 99 17.69 -4.33 17.68
CA ARG A 99 18.05 -3.08 18.37
C ARG A 99 17.03 -2.64 19.43
N GLY A 100 15.99 -3.42 19.65
CA GLY A 100 14.91 -3.05 20.57
C GLY A 100 14.06 -1.87 20.08
N ILE A 101 14.09 -1.57 18.78
CA ILE A 101 13.31 -0.51 18.16
C ILE A 101 11.94 -1.09 17.75
N LEU A 102 10.87 -0.43 18.20
CA LEU A 102 9.52 -0.86 17.86
C LEU A 102 9.08 -0.32 16.49
N VAL A 103 8.51 -1.19 15.68
CA VAL A 103 7.94 -0.83 14.38
C VAL A 103 6.41 -0.86 14.47
N ARG A 104 5.76 0.21 13.99
CA ARG A 104 4.30 0.34 13.95
C ARG A 104 3.85 0.77 12.56
N ALA A 105 2.75 0.17 12.10
CA ALA A 105 2.09 0.55 10.86
C ALA A 105 0.77 1.27 11.14
N ALA A 106 0.33 2.13 10.23
CA ALA A 106 -1.00 2.73 10.24
C ALA A 106 -2.01 1.76 9.60
N THR A 107 -2.17 0.59 10.20
CA THR A 107 -2.96 -0.52 9.65
C THR A 107 -4.41 -0.11 9.43
N GLY A 108 -4.92 -0.32 8.21
CA GLY A 108 -6.30 -0.01 7.83
C GLY A 108 -6.60 1.46 7.56
N ALA A 109 -5.67 2.38 7.81
CA ALA A 109 -5.89 3.81 7.64
C ALA A 109 -6.18 4.23 6.19
N ASN A 110 -5.67 3.49 5.21
CA ASN A 110 -5.90 3.71 3.78
C ASN A 110 -6.85 2.69 3.14
N ALA A 111 -7.50 1.83 3.91
CA ALA A 111 -8.28 0.71 3.36
C ALA A 111 -9.46 1.19 2.50
N ALA A 112 -10.14 2.27 2.87
CA ALA A 112 -11.20 2.87 2.07
C ALA A 112 -10.66 3.37 0.73
N ALA A 113 -9.57 4.14 0.74
CA ALA A 113 -8.96 4.68 -0.47
C ALA A 113 -8.52 3.57 -1.43
N VAL A 114 -7.84 2.53 -0.95
CA VAL A 114 -7.38 1.41 -1.79
C VAL A 114 -8.56 0.63 -2.35
N SER A 115 -9.61 0.39 -1.57
CA SER A 115 -10.79 -0.31 -2.06
C SER A 115 -11.54 0.47 -3.15
N GLU A 116 -11.65 1.79 -3.01
CA GLU A 116 -12.23 2.68 -4.02
C GLU A 116 -11.38 2.68 -5.31
N HIS A 117 -10.05 2.79 -5.17
CA HIS A 117 -9.14 2.74 -6.31
C HIS A 117 -9.20 1.39 -7.03
N THR A 118 -9.27 0.29 -6.28
CA THR A 118 -9.47 -1.05 -6.84
C THR A 118 -10.73 -1.11 -7.69
N TRP A 119 -11.86 -0.58 -7.20
CA TRP A 119 -13.10 -0.54 -7.95
C TRP A 119 -13.07 0.40 -9.14
N ALA A 120 -12.37 1.53 -9.04
CA ALA A 120 -12.12 2.41 -10.19
C ALA A 120 -11.38 1.65 -11.31
N LEU A 121 -10.38 0.85 -10.97
CA LEU A 121 -9.62 0.05 -11.92
C LEU A 121 -10.47 -1.11 -12.48
N ILE A 122 -11.22 -1.83 -11.66
CA ILE A 122 -12.12 -2.90 -12.12
C ILE A 122 -13.14 -2.34 -13.13
N LEU A 123 -13.79 -1.23 -12.79
CA LEU A 123 -14.78 -0.60 -13.67
C LEU A 123 -14.15 -0.03 -14.94
N ALA A 124 -12.97 0.58 -14.84
CA ALA A 124 -12.24 1.08 -16.01
C ALA A 124 -11.90 -0.05 -17.00
N CYS A 125 -11.49 -1.22 -16.49
CA CYS A 125 -11.25 -2.41 -17.31
C CYS A 125 -12.54 -2.98 -17.90
N ALA A 126 -13.56 -3.21 -17.05
CA ALA A 126 -14.82 -3.84 -17.48
C ALA A 126 -15.57 -2.99 -18.51
N LYS A 127 -15.55 -1.69 -18.37
CA LYS A 127 -16.26 -0.73 -19.22
C LYS A 127 -15.38 -0.11 -20.30
N SER A 128 -14.08 -0.41 -20.33
CA SER A 128 -13.11 0.14 -21.28
C SER A 128 -13.10 1.67 -21.33
N VAL A 129 -13.26 2.32 -20.17
CA VAL A 129 -13.47 3.78 -20.09
C VAL A 129 -12.29 4.55 -20.70
N ILE A 130 -11.06 4.17 -20.34
CA ILE A 130 -9.85 4.86 -20.81
C ILE A 130 -9.66 4.75 -22.34
N PRO A 131 -9.67 3.55 -22.96
CA PRO A 131 -9.53 3.47 -24.40
C PRO A 131 -10.70 4.12 -25.15
N LEU A 132 -11.92 4.06 -24.64
CA LEU A 132 -13.07 4.72 -25.31
C LEU A 132 -12.97 6.24 -25.26
N ASP A 133 -12.52 6.84 -24.14
CA ASP A 133 -12.26 8.29 -24.05
C ASP A 133 -11.21 8.71 -25.08
N ARG A 134 -10.06 7.99 -25.14
CA ARG A 134 -9.01 8.27 -26.10
C ARG A 134 -9.52 8.22 -27.54
N ARG A 135 -10.22 7.14 -27.92
CA ARG A 135 -10.74 6.95 -29.27
C ARG A 135 -11.76 8.02 -29.66
N LEU A 136 -12.63 8.42 -28.72
CA LEU A 136 -13.57 9.50 -28.99
C LEU A 136 -12.88 10.84 -29.27
N ARG A 137 -11.82 11.15 -28.52
CA ARG A 137 -10.98 12.35 -28.79
C ARG A 137 -10.27 12.30 -30.14
N GLU A 138 -9.96 11.10 -30.63
CA GLU A 138 -9.39 10.83 -31.95
C GLU A 138 -10.43 10.85 -33.09
N GLY A 139 -11.70 11.09 -32.78
CA GLY A 139 -12.79 11.19 -33.74
C GLY A 139 -13.53 9.89 -34.05
N HIS A 140 -13.28 8.81 -33.29
CA HIS A 140 -13.98 7.55 -33.48
C HIS A 140 -15.31 7.52 -32.72
N TRP A 141 -16.30 6.78 -33.27
CA TRP A 141 -17.60 6.59 -32.66
C TRP A 141 -17.92 5.08 -32.55
N ASP A 142 -17.50 4.46 -31.45
CA ASP A 142 -17.48 2.99 -31.30
C ASP A 142 -18.79 2.37 -30.80
N LYS A 143 -19.90 3.12 -30.72
CA LYS A 143 -21.18 2.66 -30.16
C LYS A 143 -21.65 1.34 -30.77
N SER A 144 -21.48 1.14 -32.05
CA SER A 144 -21.98 -0.06 -32.78
C SER A 144 -21.07 -1.27 -32.65
N THR A 145 -19.80 -1.08 -32.30
CA THR A 145 -18.78 -2.12 -32.29
C THR A 145 -18.32 -2.52 -30.90
N HIS A 146 -18.47 -1.63 -29.90
CA HIS A 146 -18.03 -1.87 -28.53
C HIS A 146 -19.07 -2.63 -27.71
N LYS A 147 -18.60 -3.62 -26.91
CA LYS A 147 -19.38 -4.32 -25.89
C LYS A 147 -18.57 -4.41 -24.60
N SER A 148 -19.03 -3.73 -23.56
CA SER A 148 -18.45 -3.82 -22.22
C SER A 148 -18.75 -5.15 -21.56
N LEU A 149 -17.96 -5.51 -20.55
CA LEU A 149 -18.30 -6.58 -19.63
C LEU A 149 -19.31 -6.05 -18.60
N GLU A 150 -20.44 -6.73 -18.46
CA GLU A 150 -21.38 -6.49 -17.38
C GLU A 150 -20.97 -7.29 -16.14
N LEU A 151 -20.95 -6.66 -14.97
CA LEU A 151 -20.50 -7.29 -13.74
C LEU A 151 -21.60 -8.04 -12.99
N GLU A 152 -22.85 -7.67 -13.17
CA GLU A 152 -23.99 -8.37 -12.55
C GLU A 152 -23.97 -9.86 -12.89
N GLY A 153 -24.13 -10.71 -11.89
CA GLY A 153 -24.09 -12.16 -12.03
C GLY A 153 -22.68 -12.75 -12.26
N ARG A 154 -21.64 -11.92 -12.36
CA ARG A 154 -20.26 -12.37 -12.50
C ARG A 154 -19.61 -12.68 -11.16
N THR A 155 -18.50 -13.38 -11.20
CA THR A 155 -17.74 -13.79 -10.01
C THR A 155 -16.49 -12.93 -9.82
N LEU A 156 -16.40 -12.30 -8.64
CA LEU A 156 -15.18 -11.68 -8.15
C LEU A 156 -14.38 -12.70 -7.34
N GLY A 157 -13.14 -12.93 -7.71
CA GLY A 157 -12.19 -13.73 -6.95
C GLY A 157 -11.25 -12.82 -6.16
N LEU A 158 -11.29 -12.91 -4.83
CA LEU A 158 -10.42 -12.17 -3.93
C LEU A 158 -9.28 -13.06 -3.42
N ILE A 159 -8.06 -12.59 -3.57
CA ILE A 159 -6.88 -13.20 -2.96
C ILE A 159 -6.46 -12.30 -1.81
N GLY A 160 -6.84 -12.71 -0.59
CA GLY A 160 -6.70 -11.93 0.63
C GLY A 160 -8.01 -11.30 1.11
N LEU A 161 -8.30 -11.47 2.40
CA LEU A 161 -9.51 -10.99 3.10
C LEU A 161 -9.18 -10.08 4.28
N GLY A 162 -8.20 -9.22 4.12
CA GLY A 162 -7.89 -8.18 5.11
C GLY A 162 -8.86 -7.00 5.06
N ALA A 163 -8.46 -5.87 5.61
CA ALA A 163 -9.26 -4.66 5.67
C ALA A 163 -9.69 -4.15 4.27
N ILE A 164 -8.83 -4.29 3.27
CA ILE A 164 -9.12 -3.88 1.90
C ILE A 164 -10.01 -4.91 1.21
N GLY A 165 -9.63 -6.19 1.21
CA GLY A 165 -10.37 -7.26 0.54
C GLY A 165 -11.81 -7.37 1.02
N SER A 166 -12.04 -7.23 2.32
CA SER A 166 -13.40 -7.23 2.90
C SER A 166 -14.25 -6.06 2.42
N ARG A 167 -13.67 -4.86 2.23
CA ARG A 167 -14.38 -3.71 1.66
C ARG A 167 -14.70 -3.92 0.18
N VAL A 168 -13.75 -4.46 -0.58
CA VAL A 168 -13.94 -4.79 -2.01
C VAL A 168 -15.06 -5.81 -2.18
N ALA A 169 -15.11 -6.84 -1.33
CA ALA A 169 -16.20 -7.83 -1.31
C ALA A 169 -17.57 -7.21 -1.08
N LYS A 170 -17.69 -6.33 -0.10
CA LYS A 170 -18.96 -5.65 0.22
C LYS A 170 -19.48 -4.81 -0.95
N ILE A 171 -18.61 -4.13 -1.66
CA ILE A 171 -18.97 -3.34 -2.83
C ILE A 171 -19.39 -4.25 -3.99
N ALA A 172 -18.72 -5.40 -4.17
CA ALA A 172 -19.08 -6.38 -5.19
C ALA A 172 -20.54 -6.85 -5.08
N CYS A 173 -21.01 -7.04 -3.86
CA CYS A 173 -22.41 -7.43 -3.63
C CYS A 173 -23.40 -6.37 -4.12
N ALA A 174 -23.07 -5.09 -4.00
CA ALA A 174 -23.89 -4.01 -4.55
C ALA A 174 -23.96 -4.02 -6.09
N PHE A 175 -22.95 -4.60 -6.75
CA PHE A 175 -22.96 -4.87 -8.19
C PHE A 175 -23.66 -6.18 -8.59
N GLY A 176 -24.25 -6.90 -7.63
CA GLY A 176 -24.85 -8.21 -7.90
C GLY A 176 -23.86 -9.31 -8.25
N MET A 177 -22.60 -9.18 -7.84
CA MET A 177 -21.55 -10.18 -8.07
C MET A 177 -21.57 -11.27 -7.00
N LYS A 178 -21.20 -12.49 -7.39
CA LYS A 178 -20.76 -13.54 -6.47
C LYS A 178 -19.33 -13.28 -6.05
N VAL A 179 -18.98 -13.47 -4.78
CA VAL A 179 -17.63 -13.27 -4.27
C VAL A 179 -17.04 -14.59 -3.77
N LEU A 180 -15.95 -15.02 -4.39
CA LEU A 180 -15.11 -16.12 -3.91
C LEU A 180 -13.85 -15.53 -3.28
N ALA A 181 -13.37 -16.12 -2.18
CA ALA A 181 -12.19 -15.66 -1.50
C ALA A 181 -11.23 -16.80 -1.17
N TYR A 182 -9.96 -16.59 -1.51
CA TYR A 182 -8.85 -17.42 -1.10
C TYR A 182 -7.98 -16.65 -0.12
N ASP A 183 -7.97 -17.08 1.14
CA ASP A 183 -7.08 -16.56 2.18
C ASP A 183 -6.86 -17.66 3.23
N PRO A 184 -5.70 -18.35 3.19
CA PRO A 184 -5.39 -19.42 4.12
C PRO A 184 -5.22 -18.96 5.57
N TYR A 185 -5.02 -17.65 5.79
CA TYR A 185 -4.77 -17.06 7.11
C TYR A 185 -5.99 -16.37 7.73
N ALA A 186 -7.05 -16.17 6.97
CA ALA A 186 -8.25 -15.50 7.46
C ALA A 186 -8.94 -16.33 8.55
N LYS A 187 -9.13 -15.73 9.72
CA LYS A 187 -9.83 -16.35 10.86
C LYS A 187 -11.34 -16.36 10.68
N ALA A 188 -11.86 -15.36 9.98
CA ALA A 188 -13.28 -15.22 9.67
C ALA A 188 -13.44 -14.81 8.21
N VAL A 189 -14.54 -15.22 7.63
CA VAL A 189 -14.93 -14.89 6.26
C VAL A 189 -16.17 -14.01 6.33
N PRO A 190 -16.16 -12.82 5.70
CA PRO A 190 -17.35 -11.99 5.61
C PRO A 190 -18.54 -12.77 5.02
N PRO A 191 -19.77 -12.51 5.48
CA PRO A 191 -20.96 -13.24 5.01
C PRO A 191 -21.20 -13.11 3.49
N GLU A 192 -20.64 -12.06 2.89
CA GLU A 192 -20.69 -11.82 1.44
C GLU A 192 -19.78 -12.76 0.65
N CYS A 193 -18.82 -13.43 1.29
CA CYS A 193 -17.81 -14.24 0.63
C CYS A 193 -18.06 -15.72 0.82
N GLU A 194 -17.86 -16.48 -0.25
CA GLU A 194 -17.66 -17.93 -0.20
C GLU A 194 -16.16 -18.23 -0.21
N ARG A 195 -15.68 -18.89 0.85
CA ARG A 195 -14.27 -19.28 0.96
C ARG A 195 -13.99 -20.49 0.11
N VAL A 196 -12.89 -20.45 -0.66
CA VAL A 196 -12.34 -21.62 -1.35
C VAL A 196 -11.06 -22.10 -0.64
N ALA A 197 -10.81 -23.41 -0.67
CA ALA A 197 -9.64 -23.99 -0.01
C ALA A 197 -8.36 -23.82 -0.84
N GLU A 198 -8.49 -23.91 -2.17
CA GLU A 198 -7.38 -23.87 -3.09
C GLU A 198 -7.46 -22.67 -4.03
N LEU A 199 -6.30 -22.09 -4.34
CA LEU A 199 -6.21 -20.97 -5.29
C LEU A 199 -6.78 -21.35 -6.67
N SER A 200 -6.54 -22.57 -7.13
CA SER A 200 -7.03 -23.08 -8.42
C SER A 200 -8.56 -23.01 -8.54
N GLU A 201 -9.28 -23.31 -7.46
CA GLU A 201 -10.75 -23.23 -7.45
C GLU A 201 -11.24 -21.78 -7.73
N LEU A 202 -10.55 -20.80 -7.17
CA LEU A 202 -10.85 -19.39 -7.39
C LEU A 202 -10.51 -18.97 -8.81
N LEU A 203 -9.33 -19.33 -9.32
CA LEU A 203 -8.86 -18.93 -10.65
C LEU A 203 -9.78 -19.43 -11.76
N MET A 204 -10.27 -20.66 -11.66
CA MET A 204 -11.16 -21.28 -12.67
C MET A 204 -12.55 -20.63 -12.73
N GLN A 205 -12.99 -19.96 -11.69
CA GLN A 205 -14.36 -19.43 -11.57
C GLN A 205 -14.44 -17.90 -11.68
N ALA A 206 -13.36 -17.20 -11.38
CA ALA A 206 -13.37 -15.75 -11.30
C ALA A 206 -13.41 -15.07 -12.68
N ASP A 207 -14.35 -14.17 -12.88
CA ASP A 207 -14.40 -13.25 -14.02
C ASP A 207 -13.48 -12.02 -13.76
N VAL A 208 -13.33 -11.64 -12.51
CA VAL A 208 -12.42 -10.59 -12.03
C VAL A 208 -11.61 -11.13 -10.88
N LEU A 209 -10.29 -11.01 -10.97
CA LEU A 209 -9.34 -11.37 -9.92
C LEU A 209 -8.78 -10.10 -9.30
N SER A 210 -8.76 -10.00 -7.98
CA SER A 210 -8.22 -8.86 -7.26
C SER A 210 -7.32 -9.31 -6.10
N LEU A 211 -6.09 -8.79 -6.09
CA LEU A 211 -5.06 -9.17 -5.13
C LEU A 211 -5.06 -8.19 -3.94
N HIS A 212 -5.19 -8.73 -2.73
CA HIS A 212 -5.24 -7.97 -1.47
C HIS A 212 -4.47 -8.67 -0.34
N CYS A 213 -3.44 -9.41 -0.67
CA CYS A 213 -2.57 -10.07 0.30
C CYS A 213 -1.20 -9.39 0.40
N PRO A 214 -0.50 -9.50 1.54
CA PRO A 214 0.88 -9.06 1.65
C PRO A 214 1.80 -9.93 0.80
N LEU A 215 2.97 -9.38 0.44
CA LEU A 215 4.02 -10.12 -0.24
C LEU A 215 4.86 -10.88 0.80
N THR A 216 5.02 -12.19 0.58
CA THR A 216 5.89 -13.07 1.35
C THR A 216 6.81 -13.85 0.41
N GLN A 217 7.79 -14.58 0.96
CA GLN A 217 8.60 -15.49 0.13
C GLN A 217 7.76 -16.60 -0.50
N GLN A 218 6.73 -17.08 0.21
CA GLN A 218 5.88 -18.20 -0.25
C GLN A 218 4.95 -17.79 -1.40
N ASN A 219 4.47 -16.54 -1.43
CA ASN A 219 3.53 -16.10 -2.46
C ASN A 219 4.15 -15.22 -3.55
N ARG A 220 5.46 -15.00 -3.49
CA ARG A 220 6.18 -14.29 -4.55
C ARG A 220 6.00 -14.98 -5.89
N GLY A 221 5.55 -14.23 -6.90
CA GLY A 221 5.27 -14.78 -8.22
C GLY A 221 4.14 -15.81 -8.23
N MET A 222 3.19 -15.73 -7.29
CA MET A 222 2.04 -16.65 -7.26
C MET A 222 1.17 -16.55 -8.51
N ILE A 223 1.12 -15.39 -9.14
CA ILE A 223 0.50 -15.18 -10.44
C ILE A 223 1.60 -15.32 -11.50
N ASN A 224 1.64 -16.48 -12.12
CA ASN A 224 2.66 -16.89 -13.09
C ASN A 224 2.02 -17.62 -14.27
N ALA A 225 2.83 -18.12 -15.21
CA ALA A 225 2.32 -18.81 -16.40
C ALA A 225 1.38 -19.97 -16.07
N ALA A 226 1.71 -20.77 -15.04
CA ALA A 226 0.91 -21.94 -14.66
C ALA A 226 -0.43 -21.53 -14.04
N THR A 227 -0.46 -20.53 -13.17
CA THR A 227 -1.69 -20.04 -12.53
C THR A 227 -2.54 -19.23 -13.50
N LEU A 228 -1.93 -18.44 -14.38
CA LEU A 228 -2.65 -17.71 -15.44
C LEU A 228 -3.32 -18.65 -16.45
N ALA A 229 -2.72 -19.81 -16.73
CA ALA A 229 -3.33 -20.85 -17.58
C ALA A 229 -4.60 -21.46 -16.97
N GLN A 230 -4.79 -21.36 -15.65
CA GLN A 230 -5.98 -21.85 -14.95
C GLN A 230 -7.10 -20.80 -14.89
N CYS A 231 -6.80 -19.55 -15.23
CA CYS A 231 -7.78 -18.48 -15.20
C CYS A 231 -8.86 -18.70 -16.25
N LYS A 232 -10.06 -18.25 -15.93
CA LYS A 232 -11.18 -18.22 -16.86
C LYS A 232 -10.82 -17.35 -18.06
N PRO A 233 -11.02 -17.82 -19.32
CA PRO A 233 -10.75 -17.02 -20.51
C PRO A 233 -11.50 -15.69 -20.47
N GLY A 234 -10.80 -14.60 -20.74
CA GLY A 234 -11.37 -13.25 -20.70
C GLY A 234 -11.50 -12.64 -19.31
N ALA A 235 -10.89 -13.23 -18.28
CA ALA A 235 -10.86 -12.65 -16.96
C ALA A 235 -10.08 -11.32 -16.91
N ILE A 236 -10.40 -10.50 -15.92
CA ILE A 236 -9.71 -9.25 -15.57
C ILE A 236 -8.87 -9.50 -14.32
N LEU A 237 -7.63 -9.04 -14.31
CA LEU A 237 -6.73 -9.08 -13.14
C LEU A 237 -6.44 -7.68 -12.64
N VAL A 238 -6.64 -7.43 -11.34
CA VAL A 238 -6.31 -6.15 -10.69
C VAL A 238 -5.35 -6.39 -9.53
N ASN A 239 -4.25 -5.65 -9.51
CA ASN A 239 -3.28 -5.68 -8.42
C ASN A 239 -3.05 -4.28 -7.85
N THR A 240 -3.65 -4.02 -6.71
CA THR A 240 -3.41 -2.85 -5.86
C THR A 240 -2.65 -3.22 -4.59
N ALA A 241 -2.06 -4.43 -4.53
CA ALA A 241 -1.33 -4.94 -3.38
C ALA A 241 0.19 -4.74 -3.54
N ARG A 242 0.88 -5.73 -4.10
CA ARG A 242 2.35 -5.70 -4.28
C ARG A 242 2.73 -6.29 -5.64
N GLY A 243 3.65 -5.62 -6.34
CA GLY A 243 4.13 -6.06 -7.66
C GLY A 243 4.75 -7.45 -7.65
N GLY A 244 5.47 -7.79 -6.60
CA GLY A 244 6.13 -9.09 -6.45
C GLY A 244 5.21 -10.32 -6.40
N LEU A 245 3.89 -10.13 -6.29
CA LEU A 245 2.90 -11.22 -6.40
C LEU A 245 2.75 -11.75 -7.83
N ILE A 246 3.19 -10.99 -8.83
CA ILE A 246 2.99 -11.27 -10.25
C ILE A 246 4.34 -11.47 -10.94
N ASP A 247 4.41 -12.49 -11.78
CA ASP A 247 5.42 -12.62 -12.84
C ASP A 247 5.02 -11.73 -14.01
N ASP A 248 5.71 -10.60 -14.18
CA ASP A 248 5.40 -9.59 -15.19
C ASP A 248 5.45 -10.14 -16.61
N ALA A 249 6.43 -10.99 -16.93
CA ALA A 249 6.57 -11.57 -18.27
C ALA A 249 5.42 -12.52 -18.59
N ALA A 250 5.01 -13.32 -17.62
CA ALA A 250 3.88 -14.23 -17.75
C ALA A 250 2.56 -13.48 -17.94
N LEU A 251 2.33 -12.42 -17.17
CA LEU A 251 1.14 -11.58 -17.30
C LEU A 251 1.11 -10.86 -18.66
N ALA A 252 2.23 -10.28 -19.08
CA ALA A 252 2.33 -9.63 -20.39
C ALA A 252 2.02 -10.61 -21.53
N ALA A 253 2.53 -11.84 -21.48
CA ALA A 253 2.23 -12.89 -22.45
C ALA A 253 0.74 -13.26 -22.48
N ALA A 254 0.10 -13.42 -21.32
CA ALA A 254 -1.33 -13.71 -21.20
C ALA A 254 -2.22 -12.59 -21.77
N LEU A 255 -1.84 -11.32 -21.55
CA LEU A 255 -2.53 -10.16 -22.10
C LEU A 255 -2.39 -10.08 -23.62
N LYS A 256 -1.20 -10.28 -24.15
CA LYS A 256 -0.93 -10.30 -25.61
C LYS A 256 -1.67 -11.44 -26.31
N ALA A 257 -1.75 -12.60 -25.68
CA ALA A 257 -2.46 -13.77 -26.21
C ALA A 257 -3.99 -13.63 -26.11
N GLY A 258 -4.51 -12.64 -25.39
CA GLY A 258 -5.93 -12.46 -25.15
C GLY A 258 -6.54 -13.48 -24.16
N THR A 259 -5.72 -14.24 -23.45
CA THR A 259 -6.16 -15.15 -22.39
C THR A 259 -6.84 -14.37 -21.27
N LEU A 260 -6.24 -13.27 -20.85
CA LEU A 260 -6.86 -12.26 -20.02
C LEU A 260 -7.41 -11.12 -20.87
N ARG A 261 -8.57 -10.61 -20.50
CA ARG A 261 -9.19 -9.47 -21.18
C ARG A 261 -8.44 -8.17 -20.89
N TRP A 262 -8.17 -7.91 -19.62
CA TRP A 262 -7.50 -6.72 -19.11
C TRP A 262 -6.72 -7.04 -17.85
N ALA A 263 -5.70 -6.24 -17.58
CA ALA A 263 -5.13 -6.11 -16.25
C ALA A 263 -5.07 -4.63 -15.84
N ALA A 264 -5.07 -4.38 -14.54
CA ALA A 264 -4.81 -3.07 -13.96
C ALA A 264 -3.82 -3.21 -12.80
N LEU A 265 -2.75 -2.42 -12.85
CA LEU A 265 -1.63 -2.50 -11.94
C LEU A 265 -1.37 -1.14 -11.28
N ASP A 266 -1.43 -1.11 -9.96
CA ASP A 266 -1.04 0.05 -9.14
C ASP A 266 0.29 -0.17 -8.42
N SER A 267 0.84 -1.38 -8.47
CA SER A 267 2.13 -1.73 -7.87
C SER A 267 2.96 -2.57 -8.82
N PHE A 268 4.29 -2.44 -8.73
CA PHE A 268 5.24 -3.01 -9.68
C PHE A 268 6.39 -3.71 -8.99
N ASN A 269 7.07 -4.63 -9.69
CA ASN A 269 8.24 -5.33 -9.16
C ASN A 269 9.42 -4.40 -8.89
N SER A 270 9.51 -3.31 -9.66
CA SER A 270 10.48 -2.24 -9.44
C SER A 270 9.74 -0.90 -9.41
N GLU A 271 9.90 -0.15 -8.35
CA GLU A 271 9.30 1.18 -8.16
C GLU A 271 10.38 2.21 -7.81
N PRO A 272 10.37 3.40 -8.43
CA PRO A 272 9.47 3.86 -9.49
C PRO A 272 9.59 3.04 -10.78
N LEU A 273 8.46 2.91 -11.49
CA LEU A 273 8.45 2.29 -12.81
C LEU A 273 9.08 3.24 -13.83
N THR A 274 10.28 2.90 -14.30
CA THR A 274 11.05 3.73 -15.24
C THR A 274 11.01 3.15 -16.65
N THR A 275 11.11 4.02 -17.64
CA THR A 275 11.19 3.61 -19.06
C THR A 275 12.60 3.19 -19.44
N PRO A 276 12.78 2.19 -20.30
CA PRO A 276 11.73 1.34 -20.88
C PRO A 276 11.22 0.28 -19.90
N HIS A 277 9.95 -0.09 -20.01
CA HIS A 277 9.37 -1.19 -19.25
C HIS A 277 8.41 -2.03 -20.12
N ILE A 278 8.14 -3.25 -19.66
CA ILE A 278 7.38 -4.26 -20.41
C ILE A 278 5.95 -3.81 -20.77
N TRP A 279 5.33 -2.99 -19.92
CA TRP A 279 3.93 -2.57 -20.06
C TRP A 279 3.69 -1.54 -21.17
N GLN A 280 4.74 -0.87 -21.68
CA GLN A 280 4.61 0.13 -22.76
C GLN A 280 4.07 -0.46 -24.07
N ALA A 281 4.28 -1.75 -24.30
CA ALA A 281 3.85 -2.45 -25.50
C ALA A 281 2.56 -3.28 -25.30
N ILE A 282 1.84 -3.07 -24.21
CA ILE A 282 0.62 -3.82 -23.85
C ILE A 282 -0.57 -2.85 -23.89
N ASP A 283 -1.51 -3.08 -24.80
CA ASP A 283 -2.66 -2.19 -25.01
C ASP A 283 -3.77 -2.39 -23.98
N ASN A 284 -3.90 -3.60 -23.45
CA ASN A 284 -4.96 -4.01 -22.52
C ASN A 284 -4.48 -4.07 -21.07
N VAL A 285 -3.66 -3.10 -20.68
CA VAL A 285 -3.26 -2.87 -19.28
C VAL A 285 -3.48 -1.42 -18.88
N ILE A 286 -3.98 -1.20 -17.68
CA ILE A 286 -4.11 0.11 -17.02
C ILE A 286 -3.05 0.19 -15.95
N LEU A 287 -2.32 1.30 -15.91
CA LEU A 287 -1.24 1.53 -14.94
C LEU A 287 -1.54 2.76 -14.12
N SER A 288 -1.27 2.69 -12.81
CA SER A 288 -1.26 3.84 -11.92
C SER A 288 -0.04 3.78 -10.99
N PRO A 289 0.53 4.94 -10.57
CA PRO A 289 1.86 4.99 -9.96
C PRO A 289 1.81 4.79 -8.43
N HIS A 290 1.28 3.66 -7.97
CA HIS A 290 1.14 3.26 -6.57
C HIS A 290 0.41 4.30 -5.72
N VAL A 291 -0.75 4.74 -6.22
CA VAL A 291 -1.57 5.81 -5.62
C VAL A 291 -2.86 5.31 -4.96
N GLY A 292 -3.09 4.01 -4.95
CA GLY A 292 -4.33 3.45 -4.39
C GLY A 292 -4.61 3.88 -2.95
N GLY A 293 -3.56 4.01 -2.14
CA GLY A 293 -3.66 4.50 -0.77
C GLY A 293 -3.63 6.02 -0.62
N VAL A 294 -3.49 6.78 -1.71
CA VAL A 294 -3.30 8.23 -1.68
C VAL A 294 -4.61 8.94 -1.98
N SER A 295 -5.32 9.35 -0.93
CA SER A 295 -6.50 10.20 -1.01
C SER A 295 -6.39 11.34 0.02
N ASP A 296 -7.24 12.35 -0.10
CA ASP A 296 -7.34 13.45 0.85
C ASP A 296 -7.57 12.96 2.29
N ALA A 297 -8.54 12.08 2.48
CA ALA A 297 -8.87 11.53 3.79
C ALA A 297 -7.82 10.53 4.30
N SER A 298 -7.26 9.67 3.44
CA SER A 298 -6.26 8.68 3.86
C SER A 298 -4.93 9.34 4.25
N TYR A 299 -4.57 10.44 3.61
CA TYR A 299 -3.40 11.25 3.96
C TYR A 299 -3.46 11.72 5.42
N VAL A 300 -4.61 12.24 5.84
CA VAL A 300 -4.83 12.66 7.23
C VAL A 300 -4.84 11.45 8.17
N LYS A 301 -5.57 10.40 7.83
CA LYS A 301 -5.67 9.19 8.67
C LYS A 301 -4.32 8.48 8.85
N MET A 302 -3.53 8.36 7.80
CA MET A 302 -2.20 7.75 7.89
C MET A 302 -1.25 8.60 8.74
N GLY A 303 -1.29 9.90 8.60
CA GLY A 303 -0.48 10.83 9.38
C GLY A 303 -0.82 10.80 10.86
N THR A 304 -2.10 10.91 11.20
CA THR A 304 -2.56 10.89 12.59
C THR A 304 -2.36 9.53 13.26
N ALA A 305 -2.55 8.43 12.52
CA ALA A 305 -2.28 7.09 13.03
C ALA A 305 -0.78 6.87 13.30
N ALA A 306 0.09 7.31 12.40
CA ALA A 306 1.54 7.24 12.62
C ALA A 306 2.00 8.09 13.81
N ALA A 307 1.47 9.31 13.95
CA ALA A 307 1.73 10.18 15.09
C ALA A 307 1.26 9.54 16.41
N ALA A 308 0.05 8.99 16.43
CA ALA A 308 -0.49 8.29 17.60
C ALA A 308 0.37 7.08 18.00
N ASN A 309 0.84 6.29 17.04
CA ASN A 309 1.73 5.17 17.27
C ASN A 309 3.06 5.61 17.92
N ILE A 310 3.65 6.70 17.45
CA ILE A 310 4.86 7.27 18.05
C ILE A 310 4.62 7.68 19.50
N LEU A 311 3.57 8.49 19.73
CA LEU A 311 3.25 9.01 21.07
C LEU A 311 2.95 7.88 22.06
N GLN A 312 2.20 6.87 21.65
CA GLN A 312 1.89 5.71 22.48
C GLN A 312 3.16 4.98 22.91
N VAL A 313 4.04 4.65 21.96
CA VAL A 313 5.29 3.92 22.27
C VAL A 313 6.20 4.74 23.19
N LEU A 314 6.39 6.02 22.92
CA LEU A 314 7.25 6.86 23.74
C LEU A 314 6.70 7.04 25.15
N GLN A 315 5.38 7.12 25.30
CA GLN A 315 4.71 7.21 26.61
C GLN A 315 4.84 5.89 27.41
N GLU A 316 4.64 4.74 26.78
CA GLU A 316 4.80 3.43 27.41
C GLU A 316 6.23 3.22 27.92
N LEU A 317 7.24 3.60 27.14
CA LEU A 317 8.64 3.49 27.54
C LEU A 317 8.99 4.41 28.70
N ALA A 318 8.48 5.66 28.70
CA ALA A 318 8.71 6.59 29.81
C ALA A 318 8.10 6.10 31.13
N GLN A 319 6.93 5.47 31.08
CA GLN A 319 6.29 4.88 32.28
C GLN A 319 7.11 3.71 32.85
N THR A 320 7.71 2.90 31.99
CA THR A 320 8.54 1.76 32.40
C THR A 320 9.83 2.22 33.06
N GLU A 321 10.46 3.29 32.58
CA GLU A 321 11.68 3.87 33.19
C GLU A 321 11.43 4.54 34.54
N THR A 322 10.21 4.98 34.84
CA THR A 322 9.86 5.65 36.10
C THR A 322 9.53 4.65 37.23
N THR A 323 9.36 3.36 36.91
CA THR A 323 8.95 2.32 37.88
C THR A 323 10.15 1.58 38.51
N TYR A 324 11.38 1.90 38.11
CA TYR A 324 12.64 1.41 38.68
C TYR A 324 13.45 2.56 39.33
#